data_5365ef5a4ed8040a9baddf2d1eab0e83
#
_entry.id   5365ef5a4ed8040a9baddf2d1eab0e83
#
_cell.length_a   1.000
_cell.length_b   1.000
_cell.length_c   1.000
_cell.angle_alpha   90.00
_cell.angle_beta   90.00
_cell.angle_gamma   90.00
#
_symmetry.space_group_name_H-M   'P 1'
#
loop_
_entity.id
_entity.type
_entity.pdbx_description
1 polymer ?
#
loop_
_entity_poly.entity_id
_entity_poly.type
_entity_poly.pdbx_seq_one_letter_code
_entity_poly.pdbx_strand_id
1 'polypeptide(L)'
;MIKTTTFTKRLLIGVLSTAPFFAHSAENIELPATLAMTAYGTGSAGYTQMVSIGNLLQNEYGTSVRILPGENDVSRMTPLRMGRVPLCACGIASYYGFEGVLLFADPQWGPQSIRLISTSTATFGMGVAVAGDINVKTPADLKGKRVAYIRGDDANNIGTEAFLAFGGLTWDDVERVEFPGYGRSFEGIVANQADAAFTMSVAPTAQQVAASPRGIVWPELDPANKEGWQRLQAIAPYFQPHNVTAAAGKNYGKDSPWVGATYPYPILVGNESLDDKTARNLVRVLIEDHDKYKDAAPGNTGYSLENQNMQWVIPYHDAVVEYYKEIGHWTDAMQVHQDGLVKRQNLLKTTWESFMGANPPEDRDAFRSGWMEARANALEAEGMKPVFR
;
A
#
# COMPACT_ATOMS: atom_id res chain seq x y z
N MET A 1 -32.42 85.69 -22.70
CA MET A 1 -31.92 85.17 -21.40
C MET A 1 -31.59 83.70 -21.61
N ILE A 2 -30.31 83.44 -21.80
CA ILE A 2 -29.77 82.10 -22.03
C ILE A 2 -29.05 81.68 -20.76
N LYS A 3 -29.56 80.61 -20.08
CA LYS A 3 -28.87 80.03 -18.90
C LYS A 3 -27.85 79.01 -19.34
N THR A 4 -26.63 79.26 -19.11
CA THR A 4 -25.50 78.34 -19.26
C THR A 4 -25.40 77.43 -18.05
N THR A 5 -25.49 76.10 -18.24
CA THR A 5 -25.28 75.11 -17.22
C THR A 5 -23.90 74.49 -17.36
N THR A 6 -23.06 74.69 -16.37
CA THR A 6 -21.69 74.24 -16.30
C THR A 6 -21.66 72.75 -15.81
N PHE A 7 -21.14 71.84 -16.67
CA PHE A 7 -20.92 70.44 -16.31
C PHE A 7 -19.51 70.25 -15.71
N THR A 8 -19.42 69.90 -14.43
CA THR A 8 -18.17 69.55 -13.78
C THR A 8 -17.87 68.08 -13.99
N LYS A 9 -16.86 67.77 -14.78
CA LYS A 9 -16.32 66.38 -14.91
C LYS A 9 -15.53 66.02 -13.67
N ARG A 10 -16.04 65.03 -12.92
CA ARG A 10 -15.26 64.36 -11.86
C ARG A 10 -14.39 63.26 -12.52
N LEU A 11 -13.07 63.39 -12.43
CA LEU A 11 -12.09 62.37 -12.84
C LEU A 11 -12.02 61.32 -11.73
N LEU A 12 -12.48 60.08 -11.97
CA LEU A 12 -12.23 58.94 -11.10
C LEU A 12 -10.84 58.38 -11.45
N ILE A 13 -9.88 58.55 -10.57
CA ILE A 13 -8.60 57.87 -10.66
C ILE A 13 -8.78 56.46 -10.05
N GLY A 14 -8.89 55.43 -10.90
CA GLY A 14 -8.87 54.05 -10.49
C GLY A 14 -7.43 53.66 -10.11
N VAL A 15 -7.19 53.38 -8.83
CA VAL A 15 -5.93 52.78 -8.37
C VAL A 15 -5.99 51.30 -8.76
N LEU A 16 -5.27 50.91 -9.82
CA LEU A 16 -4.97 49.50 -10.12
C LEU A 16 -4.00 49.01 -9.04
N SER A 17 -4.49 48.23 -8.10
CA SER A 17 -3.67 47.44 -7.20
C SER A 17 -3.09 46.26 -8.00
N THR A 18 -1.84 46.37 -8.42
CA THR A 18 -1.04 45.25 -8.92
C THR A 18 -0.57 44.43 -7.72
N ALA A 19 -1.33 43.37 -7.37
CA ALA A 19 -0.81 42.32 -6.52
C ALA A 19 0.40 41.66 -7.26
N PRO A 20 1.55 41.52 -6.60
CA PRO A 20 2.66 40.80 -7.20
C PRO A 20 2.25 39.31 -7.35
N PHE A 21 2.07 38.87 -8.58
CA PHE A 21 2.10 37.46 -8.93
C PHE A 21 3.54 36.98 -8.64
N PHE A 22 3.77 36.37 -7.52
CA PHE A 22 4.95 35.53 -7.33
C PHE A 22 4.79 34.33 -8.28
N ALA A 23 5.33 34.45 -9.49
CA ALA A 23 5.58 33.27 -10.30
C ALA A 23 6.61 32.45 -9.53
N HIS A 24 6.14 31.44 -8.80
CA HIS A 24 7.02 30.35 -8.39
C HIS A 24 7.56 29.74 -9.67
N SER A 25 8.85 30.00 -9.97
CA SER A 25 9.55 29.20 -10.97
C SER A 25 9.48 27.75 -10.43
N ALA A 26 8.80 26.89 -11.17
CA ALA A 26 8.77 25.46 -10.82
C ALA A 26 10.24 25.01 -10.70
N GLU A 27 10.65 24.67 -9.48
CA GLU A 27 12.00 24.17 -9.22
C GLU A 27 12.19 22.92 -10.09
N ASN A 28 13.29 22.83 -10.83
CA ASN A 28 13.56 21.69 -11.71
C ASN A 28 13.57 20.39 -10.88
N ILE A 29 12.87 19.38 -11.35
CA ILE A 29 12.91 18.05 -10.75
C ILE A 29 14.29 17.44 -11.02
N GLU A 30 15.05 17.22 -9.98
CA GLU A 30 16.35 16.56 -10.03
C GLU A 30 16.31 15.29 -9.19
N LEU A 31 16.59 14.15 -9.81
CA LEU A 31 16.66 12.85 -9.14
C LEU A 31 18.09 12.30 -9.25
N PRO A 32 18.51 11.40 -8.36
CA PRO A 32 19.82 10.76 -8.45
C PRO A 32 19.94 9.96 -9.77
N ALA A 33 21.15 9.87 -10.33
CA ALA A 33 21.38 9.12 -11.57
C ALA A 33 20.98 7.63 -11.45
N THR A 34 21.01 7.07 -10.25
CA THR A 34 20.55 5.69 -9.95
C THR A 34 19.70 5.70 -8.68
N LEU A 35 18.54 5.07 -8.74
CA LEU A 35 17.64 4.86 -7.61
C LEU A 35 17.42 3.35 -7.44
N ALA A 36 17.69 2.83 -6.24
CA ALA A 36 17.46 1.43 -5.92
C ALA A 36 16.23 1.27 -5.03
N MET A 37 15.44 0.23 -5.30
CA MET A 37 14.27 -0.11 -4.49
C MET A 37 14.04 -1.61 -4.44
N THR A 38 13.34 -2.07 -3.41
CA THR A 38 12.73 -3.40 -3.43
C THR A 38 11.28 -3.31 -3.90
N ALA A 39 10.78 -4.39 -4.45
CA ALA A 39 9.37 -4.56 -4.81
C ALA A 39 8.98 -6.03 -4.62
N TYR A 40 7.71 -6.35 -4.87
CA TYR A 40 7.23 -7.72 -4.92
C TYR A 40 7.92 -8.54 -6.03
N GLY A 41 7.72 -9.88 -6.02
CA GLY A 41 8.20 -10.77 -7.08
C GLY A 41 7.68 -10.35 -8.48
N THR A 42 8.43 -10.73 -9.52
CA THR A 42 8.20 -10.28 -10.91
C THR A 42 6.80 -10.59 -11.45
N GLY A 43 6.09 -11.57 -10.87
CA GLY A 43 4.70 -11.91 -11.19
C GLY A 43 3.64 -11.05 -10.52
N SER A 44 4.01 -10.02 -9.76
CA SER A 44 3.07 -9.15 -9.05
C SER A 44 2.71 -7.89 -9.84
N ALA A 45 1.50 -7.35 -9.58
CA ALA A 45 1.08 -6.07 -10.14
C ALA A 45 2.00 -4.93 -9.67
N GLY A 46 2.42 -4.93 -8.40
CA GLY A 46 3.30 -3.90 -7.86
C GLY A 46 4.68 -3.85 -8.53
N TYR A 47 5.27 -5.00 -8.87
CA TYR A 47 6.51 -5.05 -9.66
C TYR A 47 6.33 -4.42 -11.03
N THR A 48 5.26 -4.81 -11.75
CA THR A 48 4.96 -4.30 -13.09
C THR A 48 4.78 -2.78 -13.08
N GLN A 49 4.10 -2.24 -12.07
CA GLN A 49 3.93 -0.80 -11.89
C GLN A 49 5.27 -0.09 -11.65
N MET A 50 6.13 -0.64 -10.79
CA MET A 50 7.46 -0.06 -10.54
C MET A 50 8.36 -0.09 -11.77
N VAL A 51 8.27 -1.12 -12.61
CA VAL A 51 8.98 -1.15 -13.91
C VAL A 51 8.51 -0.01 -14.81
N SER A 52 7.21 0.23 -14.91
CA SER A 52 6.67 1.31 -15.74
C SER A 52 7.06 2.71 -15.23
N ILE A 53 7.01 2.93 -13.90
CA ILE A 53 7.49 4.17 -13.28
C ILE A 53 9.02 4.32 -13.47
N GLY A 54 9.78 3.23 -13.33
CA GLY A 54 11.22 3.23 -13.60
C GLY A 54 11.55 3.64 -15.04
N ASN A 55 10.76 3.20 -16.02
CA ASN A 55 10.90 3.62 -17.41
C ASN A 55 10.62 5.14 -17.60
N LEU A 56 9.58 5.67 -16.92
CA LEU A 56 9.33 7.12 -16.91
C LEU A 56 10.53 7.87 -16.35
N LEU A 57 11.03 7.46 -15.17
CA LEU A 57 12.18 8.11 -14.51
C LEU A 57 13.44 8.08 -15.39
N GLN A 58 13.69 6.99 -16.11
CA GLN A 58 14.81 6.87 -17.02
C GLN A 58 14.64 7.78 -18.24
N ASN A 59 13.46 7.82 -18.86
CA ASN A 59 13.22 8.53 -20.09
C ASN A 59 13.15 10.04 -19.90
N GLU A 60 12.52 10.51 -18.84
CA GLU A 60 12.27 11.94 -18.60
C GLU A 60 13.37 12.60 -17.74
N TYR A 61 14.00 11.84 -16.83
CA TYR A 61 14.90 12.38 -15.80
C TYR A 61 16.31 11.76 -15.84
N GLY A 62 16.55 10.77 -16.71
CA GLY A 62 17.84 10.07 -16.80
C GLY A 62 18.16 9.19 -15.58
N THR A 63 17.18 8.95 -14.69
CA THR A 63 17.36 8.15 -13.49
C THR A 63 17.20 6.67 -13.78
N SER A 64 18.26 5.88 -13.65
CA SER A 64 18.22 4.43 -13.76
C SER A 64 17.65 3.80 -12.48
N VAL A 65 16.51 3.09 -12.59
CA VAL A 65 15.88 2.43 -11.44
C VAL A 65 16.28 0.96 -11.38
N ARG A 66 16.86 0.55 -10.24
CA ARG A 66 17.19 -0.84 -9.94
C ARG A 66 16.15 -1.42 -9.00
N ILE A 67 15.33 -2.35 -9.51
CA ILE A 67 14.28 -3.01 -8.73
C ILE A 67 14.78 -4.39 -8.29
N LEU A 68 14.84 -4.63 -6.99
CA LEU A 68 15.17 -5.91 -6.37
C LEU A 68 13.86 -6.63 -6.02
N PRO A 69 13.47 -7.68 -6.76
CA PRO A 69 12.25 -8.42 -6.46
C PRO A 69 12.40 -9.26 -5.18
N GLY A 70 11.36 -9.27 -4.34
CA GLY A 70 11.25 -10.10 -3.15
C GLY A 70 10.01 -10.98 -3.19
N GLU A 71 10.19 -12.29 -3.05
CA GLU A 71 9.11 -13.28 -3.18
C GLU A 71 8.24 -13.43 -1.92
N ASN A 72 8.63 -12.76 -0.81
CA ASN A 72 7.88 -12.70 0.43
C ASN A 72 8.22 -11.42 1.21
N ASP A 73 7.52 -11.15 2.32
CA ASP A 73 7.69 -9.94 3.11
C ASP A 73 9.11 -9.78 3.67
N VAL A 74 9.70 -10.87 4.18
CA VAL A 74 11.05 -10.85 4.76
C VAL A 74 12.08 -10.49 3.70
N SER A 75 12.07 -11.14 2.53
CA SER A 75 13.04 -10.91 1.46
C SER A 75 12.93 -9.48 0.89
N ARG A 76 11.73 -8.92 0.86
CA ARG A 76 11.46 -7.56 0.38
C ARG A 76 11.85 -6.49 1.39
N MET A 77 11.53 -6.68 2.67
CA MET A 77 11.79 -5.68 3.70
C MET A 77 13.24 -5.68 4.20
N THR A 78 13.97 -6.81 4.10
CA THR A 78 15.34 -6.93 4.59
C THR A 78 16.31 -5.91 3.98
N PRO A 79 16.38 -5.69 2.65
CA PRO A 79 17.28 -4.70 2.08
C PRO A 79 16.95 -3.27 2.51
N LEU A 80 15.66 -2.94 2.67
CA LEU A 80 15.19 -1.65 3.18
C LEU A 80 15.65 -1.43 4.62
N ARG A 81 15.40 -2.40 5.52
CA ARG A 81 15.83 -2.36 6.93
C ARG A 81 17.34 -2.21 7.08
N MET A 82 18.10 -2.90 6.23
CA MET A 82 19.57 -2.84 6.26
C MET A 82 20.16 -1.58 5.60
N GLY A 83 19.33 -0.66 5.12
CA GLY A 83 19.79 0.54 4.42
C GLY A 83 20.48 0.26 3.07
N ARG A 84 20.33 -0.95 2.50
CA ARG A 84 20.92 -1.30 1.20
C ARG A 84 20.17 -0.66 0.04
N VAL A 85 18.90 -0.39 0.21
CA VAL A 85 18.06 0.39 -0.69
C VAL A 85 17.28 1.41 0.13
N PRO A 86 17.06 2.64 -0.37
CA PRO A 86 16.31 3.67 0.34
C PRO A 86 14.79 3.51 0.21
N LEU A 87 14.30 2.74 -0.74
CA LEU A 87 12.89 2.64 -1.11
C LEU A 87 12.38 1.20 -1.17
N CYS A 88 11.09 1.04 -0.89
CA CYS A 88 10.35 -0.18 -1.12
C CYS A 88 8.97 0.13 -1.69
N ALA A 89 8.62 -0.47 -2.81
CA ALA A 89 7.23 -0.62 -3.23
C ALA A 89 6.66 -1.82 -2.49
N CYS A 90 6.32 -1.64 -1.25
CA CYS A 90 5.76 -2.63 -0.35
C CYS A 90 4.21 -2.64 -0.46
N GLY A 91 3.56 -3.49 0.28
CA GLY A 91 2.14 -3.45 0.53
C GLY A 91 1.93 -3.35 2.02
N ILE A 92 0.95 -4.07 2.52
CA ILE A 92 0.57 -4.03 3.93
C ILE A 92 1.69 -4.49 4.88
N ALA A 93 2.67 -5.27 4.42
CA ALA A 93 3.85 -5.63 5.21
C ALA A 93 4.62 -4.40 5.73
N SER A 94 4.56 -3.26 5.03
CA SER A 94 5.11 -2.00 5.54
C SER A 94 4.42 -1.54 6.81
N TYR A 95 3.10 -1.73 6.93
CA TYR A 95 2.37 -1.46 8.17
C TYR A 95 2.76 -2.42 9.30
N TYR A 96 2.88 -3.71 9.00
CA TYR A 96 3.33 -4.68 9.99
C TYR A 96 4.75 -4.38 10.48
N GLY A 97 5.65 -4.01 9.57
CA GLY A 97 7.00 -3.56 9.90
C GLY A 97 7.00 -2.26 10.71
N PHE A 98 6.20 -1.28 10.36
CA PHE A 98 6.04 -0.03 11.12
C PHE A 98 5.60 -0.29 12.56
N GLU A 99 4.65 -1.21 12.76
CA GLU A 99 4.13 -1.60 14.08
C GLU A 99 5.05 -2.58 14.83
N GLY A 100 5.99 -3.26 14.15
CA GLY A 100 6.81 -4.31 14.73
C GLY A 100 6.02 -5.54 15.17
N VAL A 101 5.05 -5.98 14.36
CA VAL A 101 4.13 -7.09 14.68
C VAL A 101 4.29 -8.26 13.72
N LEU A 102 3.67 -9.38 14.01
CA LEU A 102 3.69 -10.60 13.18
C LEU A 102 5.13 -11.08 12.95
N LEU A 103 5.57 -11.26 11.69
CA LEU A 103 6.96 -11.63 11.37
C LEU A 103 7.99 -10.61 11.87
N PHE A 104 7.58 -9.36 12.06
CA PHE A 104 8.45 -8.28 12.56
C PHE A 104 8.50 -8.18 14.10
N ALA A 105 7.69 -8.97 14.83
CA ALA A 105 7.82 -9.17 16.27
C ALA A 105 8.94 -10.20 16.56
N ASP A 106 10.16 -9.88 16.18
CA ASP A 106 11.33 -10.77 16.22
C ASP A 106 12.58 -9.95 16.59
N PRO A 107 13.54 -10.49 17.36
CA PRO A 107 14.74 -9.75 17.80
C PRO A 107 15.53 -9.06 16.69
N GLN A 108 15.46 -9.61 15.46
CA GLN A 108 16.17 -9.05 14.30
C GLN A 108 15.39 -7.91 13.62
N TRP A 109 14.13 -7.66 14.01
CA TRP A 109 13.24 -6.71 13.34
C TRP A 109 12.82 -5.56 14.25
N GLY A 110 11.78 -5.73 15.02
CA GLY A 110 11.12 -4.66 15.76
C GLY A 110 10.41 -3.64 14.86
N PRO A 111 9.88 -2.55 15.44
CA PRO A 111 9.22 -1.48 14.69
C PRO A 111 10.21 -0.75 13.78
N GLN A 112 9.81 -0.56 12.51
CA GLN A 112 10.66 0.05 11.48
C GLN A 112 10.37 1.53 11.33
N SER A 113 11.43 2.37 11.32
CA SER A 113 11.32 3.81 11.06
C SER A 113 11.23 4.06 9.56
N ILE A 114 10.04 3.86 9.00
CA ILE A 114 9.75 4.10 7.58
C ILE A 114 8.81 5.29 7.41
N ARG A 115 8.85 5.89 6.23
CA ARG A 115 8.03 7.03 5.82
C ARG A 115 7.34 6.74 4.51
N LEU A 116 6.09 7.14 4.40
CA LEU A 116 5.28 7.02 3.20
C LEU A 116 5.70 8.06 2.16
N ILE A 117 5.90 7.63 0.94
CA ILE A 117 6.14 8.51 -0.21
C ILE A 117 4.84 8.65 -1.02
N SER A 118 4.17 7.53 -1.30
CA SER A 118 2.93 7.54 -2.07
C SER A 118 2.10 6.29 -1.76
N THR A 119 0.80 6.45 -1.84
CA THR A 119 -0.16 5.35 -1.91
C THR A 119 -0.69 5.22 -3.33
N SER A 120 -1.38 4.12 -3.62
CA SER A 120 -2.07 3.93 -4.91
C SER A 120 -3.39 3.22 -4.66
N THR A 121 -4.49 3.82 -5.11
CA THR A 121 -5.83 3.20 -5.03
C THR A 121 -6.45 3.19 -6.41
N ALA A 122 -6.51 2.02 -7.04
CA ALA A 122 -6.97 1.85 -8.40
C ALA A 122 -8.26 1.02 -8.49
N THR A 123 -8.72 0.77 -9.71
CA THR A 123 -9.96 0.03 -10.02
C THR A 123 -9.85 -1.49 -9.91
N PHE A 124 -8.65 -2.00 -9.64
CA PHE A 124 -8.44 -3.42 -9.33
C PHE A 124 -8.72 -3.70 -7.85
N GLY A 125 -8.98 -4.94 -7.53
CA GLY A 125 -9.19 -5.40 -6.16
C GLY A 125 -8.17 -6.43 -5.72
N MET A 126 -8.35 -6.86 -4.48
CA MET A 126 -7.58 -7.92 -3.84
C MET A 126 -8.53 -9.04 -3.45
N GLY A 127 -8.04 -10.26 -3.55
CA GLY A 127 -8.83 -11.43 -3.20
C GLY A 127 -8.07 -12.73 -3.32
N VAL A 128 -8.76 -13.79 -2.93
CA VAL A 128 -8.29 -15.14 -3.16
C VAL A 128 -8.66 -15.54 -4.59
N ALA A 129 -7.65 -15.60 -5.46
CA ALA A 129 -7.80 -16.17 -6.81
C ALA A 129 -7.97 -17.68 -6.70
N VAL A 130 -9.01 -18.22 -7.30
CA VAL A 130 -9.37 -19.64 -7.21
C VAL A 130 -9.38 -20.27 -8.60
N ALA A 131 -8.90 -21.51 -8.71
CA ALA A 131 -9.01 -22.28 -9.94
C ALA A 131 -10.48 -22.43 -10.36
N GLY A 132 -10.80 -22.13 -11.62
CA GLY A 132 -12.16 -22.08 -12.13
C GLY A 132 -12.85 -23.44 -12.26
N ASP A 133 -12.09 -24.55 -12.19
CA ASP A 133 -12.56 -25.92 -12.36
C ASP A 133 -13.13 -26.55 -11.08
N ILE A 134 -13.11 -25.85 -9.92
CA ILE A 134 -13.50 -26.43 -8.62
C ILE A 134 -14.79 -25.87 -8.01
N ASN A 135 -15.58 -25.13 -8.77
CA ASN A 135 -16.91 -24.63 -8.41
C ASN A 135 -16.97 -23.88 -7.05
N VAL A 136 -16.10 -22.87 -6.84
CA VAL A 136 -16.13 -21.95 -5.71
C VAL A 136 -16.80 -20.64 -6.14
N LYS A 137 -17.78 -20.15 -5.38
CA LYS A 137 -18.51 -18.89 -5.65
C LYS A 137 -18.32 -17.88 -4.54
N THR A 138 -18.25 -18.34 -3.30
CA THR A 138 -18.12 -17.55 -2.09
C THR A 138 -16.90 -18.03 -1.30
N PRO A 139 -16.34 -17.22 -0.39
CA PRO A 139 -15.26 -17.67 0.48
C PRO A 139 -15.60 -18.91 1.32
N ALA A 140 -16.87 -19.12 1.69
CA ALA A 140 -17.30 -20.32 2.42
C ALA A 140 -17.10 -21.63 1.64
N ASP A 141 -17.10 -21.57 0.31
CA ASP A 141 -16.90 -22.73 -0.56
C ASP A 141 -15.43 -23.20 -0.60
N LEU A 142 -14.51 -22.45 0.03
CA LEU A 142 -13.11 -22.85 0.20
C LEU A 142 -12.90 -23.95 1.23
N LYS A 143 -13.94 -24.33 2.00
CA LYS A 143 -13.84 -25.43 2.96
C LYS A 143 -13.33 -26.72 2.30
N GLY A 144 -12.26 -27.29 2.88
CA GLY A 144 -11.61 -28.50 2.39
C GLY A 144 -10.84 -28.34 1.06
N LYS A 145 -10.64 -27.11 0.54
CA LYS A 145 -9.84 -26.83 -0.64
C LYS A 145 -8.37 -26.63 -0.26
N ARG A 146 -7.47 -26.86 -1.24
CA ARG A 146 -6.03 -26.65 -1.09
C ARG A 146 -5.70 -25.18 -1.24
N VAL A 147 -5.41 -24.51 -0.12
CA VAL A 147 -5.17 -23.08 -0.10
C VAL A 147 -3.69 -22.79 0.15
N ALA A 148 -3.10 -21.96 -0.69
CA ALA A 148 -1.69 -21.64 -0.61
C ALA A 148 -1.36 -20.83 0.66
N TYR A 149 -0.28 -21.24 1.34
CA TYR A 149 0.36 -20.52 2.43
C TYR A 149 1.80 -20.22 2.03
N ILE A 150 2.24 -18.96 2.14
CA ILE A 150 3.56 -18.53 1.68
C ILE A 150 4.47 -18.32 2.89
N ARG A 151 5.58 -19.06 2.96
CA ARG A 151 6.53 -18.91 4.08
C ARG A 151 7.18 -17.54 4.08
N GLY A 152 7.15 -16.87 5.24
CA GLY A 152 7.74 -15.54 5.42
C GLY A 152 6.96 -14.40 4.77
N ASP A 153 5.64 -14.59 4.54
CA ASP A 153 4.76 -13.62 3.87
C ASP A 153 3.43 -13.47 4.61
N ASP A 154 3.43 -12.66 5.66
CA ASP A 154 2.21 -12.38 6.42
C ASP A 154 1.21 -11.55 5.61
N ALA A 155 1.65 -10.72 4.69
CA ALA A 155 0.76 -9.90 3.87
C ALA A 155 -0.23 -10.77 3.07
N ASN A 156 0.26 -11.82 2.40
CA ASN A 156 -0.61 -12.73 1.65
C ASN A 156 -1.37 -13.71 2.55
N ASN A 157 -0.71 -14.21 3.61
CA ASN A 157 -1.34 -15.18 4.51
C ASN A 157 -2.47 -14.56 5.34
N ILE A 158 -2.29 -13.36 5.89
CA ILE A 158 -3.33 -12.60 6.61
C ILE A 158 -4.45 -12.19 5.63
N GLY A 159 -4.09 -11.81 4.39
CA GLY A 159 -5.08 -11.56 3.35
C GLY A 159 -5.96 -12.80 3.10
N THR A 160 -5.35 -13.97 2.95
CA THR A 160 -6.07 -15.25 2.80
C THR A 160 -6.95 -15.54 4.01
N GLU A 161 -6.40 -15.43 5.23
CA GLU A 161 -7.11 -15.67 6.48
C GLU A 161 -8.34 -14.75 6.63
N ALA A 162 -8.20 -13.47 6.28
CA ALA A 162 -9.29 -12.52 6.31
C ALA A 162 -10.44 -12.92 5.37
N PHE A 163 -10.11 -13.43 4.17
CA PHE A 163 -11.11 -13.93 3.22
C PHE A 163 -11.75 -15.23 3.70
N LEU A 164 -10.99 -16.16 4.27
CA LEU A 164 -11.53 -17.36 4.93
C LEU A 164 -12.51 -16.96 6.04
N ALA A 165 -12.12 -16.02 6.91
CA ALA A 165 -12.96 -15.54 8.00
C ALA A 165 -14.24 -14.85 7.52
N PHE A 166 -14.22 -14.14 6.38
CA PHE A 166 -15.46 -13.66 5.74
C PHE A 166 -16.44 -14.80 5.51
N GLY A 167 -15.96 -15.95 5.02
CA GLY A 167 -16.74 -17.16 4.82
C GLY A 167 -17.05 -17.97 6.08
N GLY A 168 -16.61 -17.50 7.27
CA GLY A 168 -16.75 -18.23 8.53
C GLY A 168 -15.79 -19.40 8.66
N LEU A 169 -14.67 -19.38 7.95
CA LEU A 169 -13.62 -20.40 7.95
C LEU A 169 -12.34 -19.88 8.61
N THR A 170 -11.50 -20.84 9.00
CA THR A 170 -10.13 -20.64 9.49
C THR A 170 -9.16 -21.47 8.64
N TRP A 171 -7.86 -21.36 8.93
CA TRP A 171 -6.87 -22.24 8.31
C TRP A 171 -7.07 -23.73 8.60
N ASP A 172 -7.77 -24.09 9.69
CA ASP A 172 -8.09 -25.48 10.05
C ASP A 172 -9.22 -26.07 9.20
N ASP A 173 -10.00 -25.23 8.52
CA ASP A 173 -11.09 -25.65 7.63
C ASP A 173 -10.65 -25.94 6.19
N VAL A 174 -9.38 -25.69 5.85
CA VAL A 174 -8.81 -25.84 4.51
C VAL A 174 -7.56 -26.72 4.54
N GLU A 175 -7.18 -27.27 3.41
CA GLU A 175 -5.87 -27.93 3.26
C GLU A 175 -4.81 -26.86 2.97
N ARG A 176 -3.98 -26.55 3.96
CA ARG A 176 -2.89 -25.58 3.82
C ARG A 176 -1.73 -26.17 3.04
N VAL A 177 -1.42 -25.61 1.86
CA VAL A 177 -0.30 -26.00 1.02
C VAL A 177 0.81 -24.94 1.07
N GLU A 178 1.97 -25.31 1.59
CA GLU A 178 3.08 -24.38 1.79
C GLU A 178 3.92 -24.18 0.54
N PHE A 179 4.19 -22.92 0.21
CA PHE A 179 5.07 -22.51 -0.88
C PHE A 179 6.22 -21.62 -0.38
N PRO A 180 7.40 -21.68 -1.04
CA PRO A 180 8.55 -20.86 -0.64
C PRO A 180 8.46 -19.38 -1.05
N GLY A 181 7.48 -19.02 -1.91
CA GLY A 181 7.31 -17.66 -2.40
C GLY A 181 6.04 -17.46 -3.19
N TYR A 182 5.69 -16.19 -3.41
CA TYR A 182 4.46 -15.76 -4.06
C TYR A 182 4.30 -16.34 -5.47
N GLY A 183 5.29 -16.21 -6.35
CA GLY A 183 5.19 -16.75 -7.72
C GLY A 183 4.97 -18.24 -7.75
N ARG A 184 5.62 -18.99 -6.84
CA ARG A 184 5.49 -20.45 -6.73
C ARG A 184 4.09 -20.92 -6.34
N SER A 185 3.35 -20.13 -5.55
CA SER A 185 1.98 -20.48 -5.18
C SER A 185 1.04 -20.50 -6.39
N PHE A 186 1.23 -19.60 -7.34
CA PHE A 186 0.44 -19.53 -8.58
C PHE A 186 0.86 -20.60 -9.60
N GLU A 187 2.16 -20.85 -9.73
CA GLU A 187 2.65 -22.03 -10.47
C GLU A 187 2.04 -23.30 -9.92
N GLY A 188 1.91 -23.41 -8.58
CA GLY A 188 1.24 -24.52 -7.90
C GLY A 188 -0.24 -24.65 -8.26
N ILE A 189 -0.99 -23.54 -8.41
CA ILE A 189 -2.38 -23.59 -8.89
C ILE A 189 -2.43 -24.12 -10.33
N VAL A 190 -1.61 -23.58 -11.23
CA VAL A 190 -1.55 -24.03 -12.63
C VAL A 190 -1.20 -25.53 -12.72
N ALA A 191 -0.27 -26.00 -11.89
CA ALA A 191 0.16 -27.40 -11.80
C ALA A 191 -0.78 -28.31 -11.00
N ASN A 192 -1.94 -27.82 -10.56
CA ASN A 192 -2.91 -28.56 -9.74
C ASN A 192 -2.35 -29.06 -8.38
N GLN A 193 -1.41 -28.31 -7.79
CA GLN A 193 -0.89 -28.55 -6.45
C GLN A 193 -1.66 -27.78 -5.37
N ALA A 194 -2.25 -26.64 -5.74
CA ALA A 194 -3.14 -25.84 -4.91
C ALA A 194 -4.37 -25.42 -5.72
N ASP A 195 -5.39 -24.92 -5.03
CA ASP A 195 -6.65 -24.50 -5.63
C ASP A 195 -6.85 -22.98 -5.55
N ALA A 196 -6.24 -22.34 -4.57
CA ALA A 196 -6.46 -20.92 -4.29
C ALA A 196 -5.23 -20.24 -3.70
N ALA A 197 -5.03 -18.95 -4.02
CA ALA A 197 -3.99 -18.09 -3.44
C ALA A 197 -4.44 -16.62 -3.45
N PHE A 198 -4.01 -15.84 -2.45
CA PHE A 198 -4.33 -14.41 -2.36
C PHE A 198 -3.47 -13.59 -3.33
N THR A 199 -4.10 -12.63 -4.03
CA THR A 199 -3.42 -11.72 -4.96
C THR A 199 -4.26 -10.48 -5.33
N MET A 200 -3.64 -9.58 -6.09
CA MET A 200 -4.30 -8.49 -6.81
C MET A 200 -4.93 -9.00 -8.10
N SER A 201 -6.15 -8.54 -8.37
CA SER A 201 -6.96 -9.06 -9.50
C SER A 201 -6.34 -8.84 -10.89
N VAL A 202 -5.40 -7.90 -11.03
CA VAL A 202 -4.68 -7.58 -12.29
C VAL A 202 -3.25 -8.13 -12.34
N ALA A 203 -2.83 -8.92 -11.34
CA ALA A 203 -1.46 -9.45 -11.30
C ALA A 203 -1.17 -10.37 -12.50
N PRO A 204 0.05 -10.35 -13.06
CA PRO A 204 0.47 -11.29 -14.10
C PRO A 204 0.25 -12.75 -13.71
N THR A 205 0.47 -13.11 -12.43
CA THR A 205 0.19 -14.45 -11.91
C THR A 205 -1.30 -14.83 -11.98
N ALA A 206 -2.21 -13.89 -11.70
CA ALA A 206 -3.65 -14.11 -11.87
C ALA A 206 -4.01 -14.31 -13.35
N GLN A 207 -3.40 -13.55 -14.26
CA GLN A 207 -3.57 -13.74 -15.71
C GLN A 207 -3.04 -15.11 -16.17
N GLN A 208 -1.93 -15.56 -15.59
CA GLN A 208 -1.38 -16.89 -15.87
C GLN A 208 -2.37 -18.01 -15.48
N VAL A 209 -2.98 -17.92 -14.30
CA VAL A 209 -4.02 -18.88 -13.87
C VAL A 209 -5.22 -18.80 -14.79
N ALA A 210 -5.70 -17.59 -15.13
CA ALA A 210 -6.83 -17.39 -16.03
C ALA A 210 -6.60 -18.00 -17.43
N ALA A 211 -5.37 -17.93 -17.94
CA ALA A 211 -4.98 -18.49 -19.23
C ALA A 211 -4.69 -20.00 -19.18
N SER A 212 -4.59 -20.61 -18.00
CA SER A 212 -4.39 -22.05 -17.84
C SER A 212 -5.68 -22.84 -18.12
N PRO A 213 -5.58 -24.17 -18.36
CA PRO A 213 -6.77 -25.02 -18.51
C PRO A 213 -7.72 -25.00 -17.31
N ARG A 214 -7.22 -24.64 -16.11
CA ARG A 214 -8.03 -24.54 -14.90
C ARG A 214 -8.90 -23.27 -14.88
N GLY A 215 -8.51 -22.20 -15.60
CA GLY A 215 -9.18 -20.91 -15.52
C GLY A 215 -9.10 -20.27 -14.14
N ILE A 216 -9.76 -19.12 -13.95
CA ILE A 216 -9.79 -18.39 -12.70
C ILE A 216 -11.21 -17.95 -12.35
N VAL A 217 -11.53 -17.96 -11.05
CA VAL A 217 -12.72 -17.33 -10.46
C VAL A 217 -12.33 -16.54 -9.22
N TRP A 218 -13.14 -15.54 -8.90
CA TRP A 218 -12.98 -14.67 -7.74
C TRP A 218 -14.22 -14.82 -6.85
N PRO A 219 -14.10 -15.40 -5.64
CA PRO A 219 -15.20 -15.46 -4.68
C PRO A 219 -15.65 -14.06 -4.29
N GLU A 220 -16.96 -13.84 -4.30
CA GLU A 220 -17.54 -12.53 -3.98
C GLU A 220 -17.61 -12.26 -2.47
N LEU A 221 -17.33 -11.01 -2.10
CA LEU A 221 -17.53 -10.49 -0.75
C LEU A 221 -18.77 -9.60 -0.73
N ASP A 222 -19.95 -10.19 -0.58
CA ASP A 222 -21.22 -9.44 -0.55
C ASP A 222 -21.16 -8.30 0.49
N PRO A 223 -21.27 -7.02 0.08
CA PRO A 223 -21.22 -5.88 1.00
C PRO A 223 -22.41 -5.85 1.98
N ALA A 224 -23.50 -6.57 1.70
CA ALA A 224 -24.62 -6.73 2.60
C ALA A 224 -24.35 -7.72 3.75
N ASN A 225 -23.35 -8.61 3.60
CA ASN A 225 -22.93 -9.54 4.65
C ASN A 225 -22.09 -8.83 5.72
N LYS A 226 -22.75 -8.07 6.59
CA LYS A 226 -22.09 -7.29 7.65
C LYS A 226 -21.27 -8.15 8.61
N GLU A 227 -21.75 -9.34 8.94
CA GLU A 227 -21.03 -10.27 9.82
C GLU A 227 -19.77 -10.81 9.16
N GLY A 228 -19.81 -11.12 7.87
CA GLY A 228 -18.64 -11.50 7.09
C GLY A 228 -17.59 -10.40 7.09
N TRP A 229 -17.99 -9.15 6.84
CA TRP A 229 -17.10 -7.99 6.89
C TRP A 229 -16.53 -7.74 8.29
N GLN A 230 -17.32 -7.91 9.35
CA GLN A 230 -16.82 -7.79 10.73
C GLN A 230 -15.74 -8.84 11.03
N ARG A 231 -15.94 -10.11 10.62
CA ARG A 231 -14.93 -11.16 10.79
C ARG A 231 -13.67 -10.86 9.99
N LEU A 232 -13.80 -10.46 8.73
CA LEU A 232 -12.68 -10.08 7.87
C LEU A 232 -11.88 -8.93 8.47
N GLN A 233 -12.55 -7.85 8.88
CA GLN A 233 -11.91 -6.65 9.43
C GLN A 233 -11.37 -6.84 10.85
N ALA A 234 -11.84 -7.85 11.58
CA ALA A 234 -11.21 -8.24 12.85
C ALA A 234 -9.77 -8.76 12.65
N ILE A 235 -9.50 -9.41 11.53
CA ILE A 235 -8.17 -9.92 11.14
C ILE A 235 -7.37 -8.84 10.41
N ALA A 236 -7.98 -8.22 9.41
CA ALA A 236 -7.36 -7.27 8.50
C ALA A 236 -8.18 -5.96 8.41
N PRO A 237 -8.06 -5.04 9.40
CA PRO A 237 -8.91 -3.87 9.55
C PRO A 237 -8.76 -2.84 8.42
N TYR A 238 -7.73 -2.96 7.62
CA TYR A 238 -7.43 -2.07 6.48
C TYR A 238 -8.23 -2.39 5.22
N PHE A 239 -8.83 -3.56 5.11
CA PHE A 239 -9.66 -3.90 3.95
C PHE A 239 -10.99 -3.16 3.96
N GLN A 240 -11.34 -2.66 2.77
CA GLN A 240 -12.63 -2.03 2.50
C GLN A 240 -13.34 -2.74 1.34
N PRO A 241 -14.68 -2.79 1.32
CA PRO A 241 -15.43 -3.27 0.15
C PRO A 241 -15.07 -2.47 -1.11
N HIS A 242 -14.96 -3.17 -2.24
CA HIS A 242 -14.59 -2.54 -3.50
C HIS A 242 -15.29 -3.18 -4.70
N ASN A 243 -15.85 -2.34 -5.57
CA ASN A 243 -16.35 -2.76 -6.87
C ASN A 243 -15.20 -2.82 -7.87
N VAL A 244 -14.68 -4.01 -8.08
CA VAL A 244 -13.52 -4.27 -8.93
C VAL A 244 -13.94 -4.29 -10.38
N THR A 245 -13.44 -3.37 -11.18
CA THR A 245 -13.75 -3.26 -12.62
C THR A 245 -12.62 -3.75 -13.52
N ALA A 246 -11.51 -4.19 -12.91
CA ALA A 246 -10.37 -4.78 -13.62
C ALA A 246 -9.90 -6.05 -12.90
N ALA A 247 -10.08 -7.22 -13.51
CA ALA A 247 -9.63 -8.51 -12.97
C ALA A 247 -9.30 -9.51 -14.08
N ALA A 248 -8.42 -10.47 -13.76
CA ALA A 248 -8.14 -11.61 -14.64
C ALA A 248 -9.37 -12.52 -14.79
N GLY A 249 -9.54 -13.14 -15.94
CA GLY A 249 -10.63 -14.09 -16.22
C GLY A 249 -11.77 -13.48 -17.03
N LYS A 250 -12.99 -13.45 -16.46
CA LYS A 250 -14.17 -12.89 -17.14
C LYS A 250 -13.98 -11.40 -17.44
N ASN A 251 -14.73 -10.90 -18.42
CA ASN A 251 -14.79 -9.46 -18.71
C ASN A 251 -15.47 -8.69 -17.56
N TYR A 252 -14.72 -8.42 -16.51
CA TYR A 252 -15.14 -7.52 -15.45
C TYR A 252 -15.04 -6.07 -15.95
N GLY A 253 -16.03 -5.26 -15.59
CA GLY A 253 -16.11 -3.85 -16.02
C GLY A 253 -17.09 -3.07 -15.18
N LYS A 254 -17.36 -1.82 -15.54
CA LYS A 254 -18.30 -0.95 -14.81
C LYS A 254 -19.71 -1.54 -14.70
N ASP A 255 -20.17 -2.23 -15.73
CA ASP A 255 -21.51 -2.81 -15.78
C ASP A 255 -21.61 -4.23 -15.17
N SER A 256 -20.46 -4.85 -14.90
CA SER A 256 -20.36 -6.18 -14.29
C SER A 256 -19.10 -6.27 -13.41
N PRO A 257 -19.05 -5.49 -12.31
CA PRO A 257 -17.91 -5.55 -11.41
C PRO A 257 -17.89 -6.84 -10.61
N TRP A 258 -16.71 -7.28 -10.18
CA TRP A 258 -16.57 -8.22 -9.10
C TRP A 258 -16.59 -7.45 -7.77
N VAL A 259 -17.35 -7.94 -6.80
CA VAL A 259 -17.34 -7.36 -5.45
C VAL A 259 -16.26 -8.04 -4.62
N GLY A 260 -15.18 -7.33 -4.41
CA GLY A 260 -13.99 -7.76 -3.68
C GLY A 260 -13.62 -6.81 -2.54
N ALA A 261 -12.35 -6.77 -2.21
CA ALA A 261 -11.79 -5.88 -1.21
C ALA A 261 -10.64 -5.04 -1.79
N THR A 262 -10.31 -3.94 -1.12
CA THR A 262 -9.15 -3.11 -1.45
C THR A 262 -8.53 -2.48 -0.21
N TYR A 263 -7.27 -2.09 -0.33
CA TYR A 263 -6.54 -1.10 0.42
C TYR A 263 -5.53 -0.42 -0.52
N PRO A 264 -4.93 0.73 -0.19
CA PRO A 264 -3.93 1.36 -1.06
C PRO A 264 -2.78 0.40 -1.40
N TYR A 265 -2.55 0.13 -2.70
CA TYR A 265 -1.50 -0.79 -3.16
C TYR A 265 -1.01 -0.44 -4.58
N PRO A 266 0.32 -0.47 -4.84
CA PRO A 266 1.36 -0.65 -3.82
C PRO A 266 1.50 0.56 -2.90
N ILE A 267 2.20 0.35 -1.78
CA ILE A 267 2.54 1.40 -0.83
C ILE A 267 4.02 1.67 -0.99
N LEU A 268 4.38 2.85 -1.49
CA LEU A 268 5.76 3.25 -1.66
C LEU A 268 6.26 3.92 -0.38
N VAL A 269 7.25 3.31 0.25
CA VAL A 269 7.87 3.80 1.49
C VAL A 269 9.37 4.01 1.32
N GLY A 270 9.90 5.00 2.02
CA GLY A 270 11.32 5.21 2.22
C GLY A 270 11.76 4.85 3.64
N ASN A 271 13.04 4.56 3.82
CA ASN A 271 13.67 4.47 5.12
C ASN A 271 14.37 5.79 5.49
N GLU A 272 14.99 5.85 6.67
CA GLU A 272 15.70 7.03 7.17
C GLU A 272 16.88 7.48 6.28
N SER A 273 17.35 6.65 5.32
CA SER A 273 18.43 7.02 4.39
C SER A 273 17.95 7.73 3.14
N LEU A 274 16.65 7.82 2.92
CA LEU A 274 16.08 8.58 1.81
C LEU A 274 16.15 10.06 2.11
N ASP A 275 16.86 10.82 1.29
CA ASP A 275 16.99 12.27 1.47
C ASP A 275 15.73 13.04 1.03
N ASP A 276 15.53 14.22 1.64
CA ASP A 276 14.37 15.08 1.43
C ASP A 276 14.16 15.44 -0.04
N LYS A 277 15.24 15.80 -0.76
CA LYS A 277 15.18 16.19 -2.16
C LYS A 277 14.68 15.04 -3.05
N THR A 278 15.21 13.84 -2.82
CA THR A 278 14.79 12.65 -3.56
C THR A 278 13.34 12.30 -3.23
N ALA A 279 12.94 12.30 -1.94
CA ALA A 279 11.57 12.02 -1.53
C ALA A 279 10.57 12.99 -2.16
N ARG A 280 10.86 14.30 -2.07
CA ARG A 280 10.04 15.37 -2.65
C ARG A 280 9.94 15.25 -4.16
N ASN A 281 11.07 15.11 -4.86
CA ASN A 281 11.05 15.06 -6.32
C ASN A 281 10.42 13.78 -6.85
N LEU A 282 10.53 12.66 -6.14
CA LEU A 282 9.87 11.42 -6.51
C LEU A 282 8.35 11.56 -6.45
N VAL A 283 7.79 12.11 -5.35
CA VAL A 283 6.33 12.32 -5.26
C VAL A 283 5.86 13.34 -6.31
N ARG A 284 6.65 14.39 -6.58
CA ARG A 284 6.33 15.35 -7.66
C ARG A 284 6.20 14.65 -9.01
N VAL A 285 7.17 13.81 -9.39
CA VAL A 285 7.08 13.03 -10.63
C VAL A 285 5.83 12.17 -10.66
N LEU A 286 5.53 11.45 -9.56
CA LEU A 286 4.37 10.58 -9.50
C LEU A 286 3.05 11.34 -9.72
N ILE A 287 2.95 12.56 -9.23
CA ILE A 287 1.74 13.39 -9.31
C ILE A 287 1.73 14.25 -10.59
N GLU A 288 2.80 14.99 -10.85
CA GLU A 288 2.86 15.98 -11.96
C GLU A 288 2.93 15.31 -13.33
N ASP A 289 3.59 14.15 -13.43
CA ASP A 289 3.74 13.38 -14.67
C ASP A 289 2.79 12.16 -14.77
N HIS A 290 1.76 12.10 -13.92
CA HIS A 290 0.84 10.96 -13.89
C HIS A 290 0.26 10.59 -15.26
N ASP A 291 -0.08 11.58 -16.07
CA ASP A 291 -0.61 11.38 -17.43
C ASP A 291 0.37 10.66 -18.37
N LYS A 292 1.69 10.73 -18.12
CA LYS A 292 2.71 10.08 -18.95
C LYS A 292 2.81 8.56 -18.70
N TYR A 293 2.35 8.08 -17.54
CA TYR A 293 2.53 6.66 -17.17
C TYR A 293 1.26 5.96 -16.68
N LYS A 294 0.15 6.64 -16.48
CA LYS A 294 -1.09 6.07 -15.94
C LYS A 294 -1.59 4.83 -16.68
N ASP A 295 -1.35 4.76 -18.00
CA ASP A 295 -1.78 3.68 -18.87
C ASP A 295 -0.66 2.65 -19.16
N ALA A 296 0.56 2.86 -18.62
CA ALA A 296 1.72 2.03 -18.91
C ALA A 296 1.72 0.68 -18.15
N ALA A 297 0.95 0.57 -17.06
CA ALA A 297 0.74 -0.69 -16.36
C ALA A 297 -0.64 -0.70 -15.69
N PRO A 298 -1.29 -1.88 -15.54
CA PRO A 298 -2.54 -1.99 -14.81
C PRO A 298 -2.39 -1.50 -13.37
N GLY A 299 -3.25 -0.55 -12.97
CA GLY A 299 -3.26 0.04 -11.64
C GLY A 299 -2.46 1.34 -11.48
N ASN A 300 -1.70 1.77 -12.48
CA ASN A 300 -0.99 3.06 -12.42
C ASN A 300 -1.92 4.26 -12.26
N THR A 301 -3.16 4.16 -12.72
CA THR A 301 -4.20 5.18 -12.48
C THR A 301 -4.41 5.50 -10.99
N GLY A 302 -4.03 4.59 -10.12
CA GLY A 302 -4.12 4.77 -8.66
C GLY A 302 -3.12 5.78 -8.07
N TYR A 303 -2.11 6.20 -8.83
CA TYR A 303 -1.12 7.18 -8.35
C TYR A 303 -1.54 8.63 -8.58
N SER A 304 -2.70 8.90 -9.18
CA SER A 304 -3.20 10.28 -9.28
C SER A 304 -3.36 10.93 -7.90
N LEU A 305 -3.30 12.26 -7.85
CA LEU A 305 -3.42 13.03 -6.60
C LEU A 305 -4.72 12.70 -5.84
N GLU A 306 -5.82 12.58 -6.56
CA GLU A 306 -7.15 12.26 -5.99
C GLU A 306 -7.25 10.85 -5.39
N ASN A 307 -6.39 9.92 -5.81
CA ASN A 307 -6.33 8.54 -5.36
C ASN A 307 -5.30 8.30 -4.24
N GLN A 308 -4.62 9.36 -3.77
CA GLN A 308 -3.73 9.29 -2.62
C GLN A 308 -4.53 9.18 -1.31
N ASN A 309 -4.11 8.32 -0.41
CA ASN A 309 -4.70 8.22 0.93
C ASN A 309 -3.89 9.02 1.93
N MET A 310 -4.27 10.28 2.16
CA MET A 310 -3.57 11.18 3.10
C MET A 310 -3.77 10.82 4.58
N GLN A 311 -4.62 9.85 4.88
CA GLN A 311 -4.87 9.33 6.23
C GLN A 311 -4.48 7.85 6.36
N TRP A 312 -3.48 7.42 5.58
CA TRP A 312 -2.95 6.08 5.71
C TRP A 312 -2.27 5.86 7.08
N VAL A 313 -1.99 4.61 7.42
CA VAL A 313 -1.54 4.17 8.75
C VAL A 313 -0.03 4.31 8.99
N ILE A 314 0.71 4.82 8.01
CA ILE A 314 2.16 5.11 8.09
C ILE A 314 2.35 6.61 7.87
N PRO A 315 3.18 7.30 8.66
CA PRO A 315 3.40 8.74 8.46
C PRO A 315 4.12 9.02 7.13
N TYR A 316 3.68 10.06 6.44
CA TYR A 316 4.36 10.55 5.24
C TYR A 316 5.76 11.08 5.57
N HIS A 317 6.65 11.03 4.58
CA HIS A 317 7.95 11.70 4.64
C HIS A 317 7.74 13.23 4.71
N ASP A 318 8.51 13.92 5.56
CA ASP A 318 8.29 15.33 5.83
C ASP A 318 8.36 16.20 4.55
N ALA A 319 9.31 15.93 3.68
CA ALA A 319 9.43 16.62 2.39
C ALA A 319 8.25 16.33 1.41
N VAL A 320 7.58 15.19 1.56
CA VAL A 320 6.34 14.85 0.84
C VAL A 320 5.16 15.66 1.40
N VAL A 321 5.07 15.79 2.72
CA VAL A 321 4.07 16.64 3.38
C VAL A 321 4.20 18.09 2.94
N GLU A 322 5.44 18.62 2.88
CA GLU A 322 5.70 19.98 2.41
C GLU A 322 5.23 20.18 0.96
N TYR A 323 5.52 19.23 0.07
CA TYR A 323 5.01 19.29 -1.30
C TYR A 323 3.48 19.32 -1.36
N TYR A 324 2.78 18.46 -0.61
CA TYR A 324 1.31 18.47 -0.58
C TYR A 324 0.74 19.76 0.01
N LYS A 325 1.43 20.39 0.98
CA LYS A 325 1.07 21.74 1.50
C LYS A 325 1.20 22.81 0.41
N GLU A 326 2.29 22.80 -0.34
CA GLU A 326 2.53 23.78 -1.41
C GLU A 326 1.49 23.73 -2.51
N ILE A 327 1.06 22.53 -2.91
CA ILE A 327 -0.03 22.38 -3.90
C ILE A 327 -1.43 22.51 -3.32
N GLY A 328 -1.56 22.89 -2.04
CA GLY A 328 -2.83 23.10 -1.37
C GLY A 328 -3.65 21.82 -1.11
N HIS A 329 -2.99 20.64 -1.09
CA HIS A 329 -3.63 19.34 -0.91
C HIS A 329 -3.40 18.74 0.49
N TRP A 330 -2.99 19.55 1.45
CA TRP A 330 -2.76 19.13 2.84
C TRP A 330 -3.57 19.98 3.80
N THR A 331 -4.43 19.36 4.62
CA THR A 331 -5.32 20.03 5.57
C THR A 331 -4.80 19.91 7.01
N ASP A 332 -5.33 20.75 7.91
CA ASP A 332 -5.03 20.66 9.36
C ASP A 332 -5.41 19.27 9.93
N ALA A 333 -6.51 18.67 9.47
CA ALA A 333 -6.90 17.33 9.91
C ALA A 333 -5.87 16.25 9.47
N MET A 334 -5.31 16.38 8.27
CA MET A 334 -4.23 15.49 7.81
C MET A 334 -2.95 15.71 8.62
N GLN A 335 -2.65 16.97 9.01
CA GLN A 335 -1.50 17.26 9.87
C GLN A 335 -1.65 16.65 11.26
N VAL A 336 -2.83 16.76 11.88
CA VAL A 336 -3.11 16.13 13.18
C VAL A 336 -2.95 14.61 13.10
N HIS A 337 -3.41 13.98 12.02
CA HIS A 337 -3.23 12.55 11.78
C HIS A 337 -1.74 12.19 11.62
N GLN A 338 -1.00 12.94 10.80
CA GLN A 338 0.45 12.79 10.59
C GLN A 338 1.21 12.85 11.93
N ASP A 339 0.94 13.88 12.75
CA ASP A 339 1.60 14.09 14.03
C ASP A 339 1.31 12.93 15.00
N GLY A 340 0.07 12.42 14.98
CA GLY A 340 -0.34 11.24 15.73
C GLY A 340 0.45 9.98 15.34
N LEU A 341 0.69 9.77 14.04
CA LEU A 341 1.47 8.63 13.52
C LEU A 341 2.96 8.78 13.84
N VAL A 342 3.52 9.98 13.76
CA VAL A 342 4.92 10.25 14.17
C VAL A 342 5.08 10.01 15.67
N LYS A 343 4.15 10.49 16.51
CA LYS A 343 4.13 10.21 17.95
C LYS A 343 4.09 8.70 18.22
N ARG A 344 3.22 7.96 17.48
CA ARG A 344 3.13 6.50 17.59
C ARG A 344 4.44 5.82 17.24
N GLN A 345 5.09 6.21 16.13
CA GLN A 345 6.37 5.63 15.73
C GLN A 345 7.45 5.83 16.79
N ASN A 346 7.56 7.04 17.35
CA ASN A 346 8.53 7.35 18.40
C ASN A 346 8.27 6.52 19.67
N LEU A 347 7.00 6.36 20.06
CA LEU A 347 6.62 5.52 21.20
C LEU A 347 7.00 4.05 20.97
N LEU A 348 6.69 3.51 19.80
CA LEU A 348 7.05 2.13 19.45
C LEU A 348 8.56 1.91 19.48
N LYS A 349 9.33 2.85 18.93
CA LYS A 349 10.81 2.80 18.94
C LYS A 349 11.36 2.80 20.36
N THR A 350 10.94 3.73 21.21
CA THR A 350 11.43 3.82 22.60
C THR A 350 10.98 2.62 23.44
N THR A 351 9.77 2.11 23.21
CA THR A 351 9.28 0.90 23.89
C THR A 351 10.10 -0.32 23.49
N TRP A 352 10.43 -0.44 22.18
CA TRP A 352 11.29 -1.52 21.69
C TRP A 352 12.70 -1.45 22.30
N GLU A 353 13.32 -0.29 22.31
CA GLU A 353 14.64 -0.07 22.93
C GLU A 353 14.63 -0.47 24.40
N SER A 354 13.59 -0.10 25.15
CA SER A 354 13.41 -0.47 26.56
C SER A 354 13.20 -1.98 26.74
N PHE A 355 12.38 -2.60 25.90
CA PHE A 355 12.12 -4.04 25.92
C PHE A 355 13.41 -4.84 25.64
N MET A 356 14.15 -4.45 24.61
CA MET A 356 15.43 -5.09 24.25
C MET A 356 16.49 -4.89 25.34
N GLY A 357 16.51 -3.71 25.98
CA GLY A 357 17.43 -3.41 27.09
C GLY A 357 17.15 -4.21 28.39
N ALA A 358 15.94 -4.75 28.52
CA ALA A 358 15.53 -5.58 29.66
C ALA A 358 15.93 -7.08 29.52
N ASN A 359 16.75 -7.44 28.51
CA ASN A 359 17.14 -8.81 28.20
C ASN A 359 15.91 -9.76 28.04
N PRO A 360 15.14 -9.57 26.97
CA PRO A 360 13.96 -10.39 26.73
C PRO A 360 14.30 -11.87 26.52
N PRO A 361 13.31 -12.78 26.62
CA PRO A 361 13.52 -14.21 26.43
C PRO A 361 14.18 -14.54 25.09
N GLU A 362 15.07 -15.56 25.06
CA GLU A 362 15.67 -16.08 23.81
C GLU A 362 14.67 -16.96 23.02
N ASP A 363 13.72 -17.59 23.69
CA ASP A 363 12.64 -18.33 23.04
C ASP A 363 11.77 -17.40 22.19
N ARG A 364 11.56 -17.75 20.94
CA ARG A 364 10.89 -16.89 19.97
C ARG A 364 9.43 -16.57 20.33
N ASP A 365 8.70 -17.54 20.84
CA ASP A 365 7.28 -17.36 21.15
C ASP A 365 7.12 -16.53 22.43
N ALA A 366 7.96 -16.78 23.44
CA ALA A 366 8.05 -15.97 24.64
C ALA A 366 8.50 -14.53 24.35
N PHE A 367 9.49 -14.36 23.45
CA PHE A 367 9.93 -13.05 22.98
C PHE A 367 8.77 -12.27 22.34
N ARG A 368 8.11 -12.91 21.34
CA ARG A 368 6.98 -12.30 20.62
C ARG A 368 5.87 -11.90 21.60
N SER A 369 5.47 -12.80 22.48
CA SER A 369 4.43 -12.52 23.49
C SER A 369 4.80 -11.35 24.39
N GLY A 370 6.04 -11.32 24.90
CA GLY A 370 6.54 -10.24 25.74
C GLY A 370 6.59 -8.90 25.02
N TRP A 371 7.06 -8.89 23.76
CA TRP A 371 7.05 -7.68 22.94
C TRP A 371 5.63 -7.18 22.67
N MET A 372 4.71 -8.06 22.27
CA MET A 372 3.32 -7.68 21.97
C MET A 372 2.62 -7.11 23.18
N GLU A 373 2.88 -7.66 24.38
CA GLU A 373 2.37 -7.13 25.65
C GLU A 373 2.98 -5.75 25.97
N ALA A 374 4.30 -5.60 25.92
CA ALA A 374 4.98 -4.33 26.17
C ALA A 374 4.49 -3.23 25.22
N ARG A 375 4.36 -3.56 23.93
CA ARG A 375 3.83 -2.69 22.90
C ARG A 375 2.38 -2.26 23.20
N ALA A 376 1.51 -3.21 23.53
CA ALA A 376 0.10 -2.92 23.81
C ALA A 376 -0.03 -1.99 25.02
N ASN A 377 0.67 -2.29 26.11
CA ASN A 377 0.65 -1.50 27.34
C ASN A 377 1.14 -0.06 27.10
N ALA A 378 2.21 0.12 26.33
CA ALA A 378 2.74 1.45 26.00
C ALA A 378 1.74 2.26 25.17
N LEU A 379 1.13 1.65 24.14
CA LEU A 379 0.13 2.31 23.31
C LEU A 379 -1.12 2.71 24.09
N GLU A 380 -1.63 1.81 24.95
CA GLU A 380 -2.82 2.07 25.76
C GLU A 380 -2.57 3.18 26.80
N ALA A 381 -1.38 3.23 27.40
CA ALA A 381 -0.99 4.29 28.31
C ALA A 381 -1.04 5.69 27.68
N GLU A 382 -0.79 5.78 26.36
CA GLU A 382 -0.88 7.01 25.58
C GLU A 382 -2.25 7.19 24.90
N GLY A 383 -3.24 6.37 25.21
CA GLY A 383 -4.59 6.41 24.63
C GLY A 383 -4.64 5.96 23.16
N MET A 384 -3.62 5.24 22.69
CA MET A 384 -3.56 4.73 21.34
C MET A 384 -4.04 3.29 21.26
N LYS A 385 -4.87 2.94 20.29
CA LYS A 385 -5.35 1.57 20.08
C LYS A 385 -4.20 0.66 19.63
N PRO A 386 -3.90 -0.45 20.34
CA PRO A 386 -2.99 -1.47 19.82
C PRO A 386 -3.71 -2.29 18.75
N VAL A 387 -3.34 -2.07 17.49
CA VAL A 387 -3.77 -2.90 16.35
C VAL A 387 -2.91 -4.15 16.33
N PHE A 388 -3.43 -5.30 15.93
CA PHE A 388 -2.71 -6.59 15.97
C PHE A 388 -2.27 -6.96 17.41
N ARG A 389 -3.19 -7.49 18.19
CA ARG A 389 -2.92 -8.00 19.55
C ARG A 389 -2.44 -9.45 19.53
#